data_4c752f4f06182bf1e630744a41c387e1
#
_entry.id   4c752f4f06182bf1e630744a41c387e1
#
_cell.length_a   1.000
_cell.length_b   1.000
_cell.length_c   1.000
_cell.angle_alpha   90.00
_cell.angle_beta   90.00
_cell.angle_gamma   90.00
#
_symmetry.space_group_name_H-M   'P 1'
#
loop_
_entity.id
_entity.type
_entity.pdbx_description
1 polymer ?
#
loop_
_entity_poly.entity_id
_entity_poly.type
_entity_poly.pdbx_seq_one_letter_code
_entity_poly.pdbx_strand_id
1 'polypeptide(L)'
;MQLPSVLTVAGSDSSGGAGIQADLKTIAALGLYGQSVICALTAQNTCGVRSIQETDVQIVADQIDAVFEDIRPASVKIGMLSSARVARAVAQGLRRHEAGSIVVDPVMVATSGAALMADGAARAMVDELFCLAQVVTPNIPEASVLAGIDAAAQGLDSMVQAARIIARTTPGAVLVKGGHLAGEDRATDVLLLPGADEPVILRGEAVQTRGTHGTGCTLSSAIACFLAYGLPVEEAVRRAKDYLATCLRAGLDLGRGNGPLDHMAPLRPHIATPQAQSTAPRIVPASPCATGPALIVGGSPEVPAPEFLRRCAQGCSLVVACDSGADACMRAGLHVDVLVGDGDSLSREALAYVRAGAARELGFPMDKDDTDLGLALSWLADHAVELGVSGIVATGITGGRVDHELGVFGVLARMETLPVRIETPASTVYVLSCQSNPCVKFCAQDVGRTLSVVALPAPACLSESGMRWNLDHATLNTLDDLGISNVIEKEGAVVEVHAGTVFVIVERERIHKESIL
;
A
#
# COMPACT_ATOMS: atom_id res chain seq x y z
N MET A 1 1.06 -18.47 17.73
CA MET A 1 2.42 -18.03 17.35
C MET A 1 2.63 -16.67 18.00
N GLN A 2 3.64 -16.51 18.83
CA GLN A 2 3.91 -15.21 19.47
C GLN A 2 4.67 -14.35 18.47
N LEU A 3 4.12 -13.18 18.11
CA LEU A 3 4.72 -12.26 17.16
C LEU A 3 5.95 -11.62 17.80
N PRO A 4 7.15 -11.67 17.18
CA PRO A 4 8.31 -10.97 17.72
C PRO A 4 8.10 -9.45 17.73
N SER A 5 8.67 -8.76 18.73
CA SER A 5 8.66 -7.30 18.79
C SER A 5 10.06 -6.72 18.57
N VAL A 6 10.10 -5.52 18.00
CA VAL A 6 11.34 -4.77 17.74
C VAL A 6 11.20 -3.39 18.36
N LEU A 7 12.19 -3.01 19.15
CA LEU A 7 12.27 -1.68 19.77
C LEU A 7 13.12 -0.75 18.90
N THR A 8 12.58 0.42 18.52
CA THR A 8 13.40 1.52 18.02
C THR A 8 13.68 2.54 19.12
N VAL A 9 14.94 2.97 19.22
CA VAL A 9 15.42 4.00 20.12
C VAL A 9 16.01 5.12 19.27
N ALA A 10 15.24 6.19 19.03
CA ALA A 10 15.65 7.25 18.11
C ALA A 10 14.87 8.57 18.34
N GLY A 11 15.23 9.59 17.59
CA GLY A 11 14.46 10.83 17.48
C GLY A 11 13.18 10.65 16.66
N SER A 12 12.18 11.49 16.92
CA SER A 12 10.91 11.55 16.18
C SER A 12 11.03 12.55 15.02
N ASP A 13 10.66 12.12 13.81
CA ASP A 13 10.56 12.96 12.61
C ASP A 13 9.09 13.28 12.30
N SER A 14 8.70 14.56 12.48
CA SER A 14 7.32 15.01 12.25
C SER A 14 6.85 14.86 10.80
N SER A 15 7.76 14.77 9.81
CA SER A 15 7.40 14.49 8.42
C SER A 15 7.11 13.01 8.15
N GLY A 16 7.48 12.14 9.08
CA GLY A 16 7.23 10.71 8.99
C GLY A 16 8.16 9.94 8.05
N GLY A 17 9.19 10.58 7.47
CA GLY A 17 10.10 9.96 6.50
C GLY A 17 11.32 9.29 7.10
N ALA A 18 11.72 9.68 8.32
CA ALA A 18 12.88 9.14 9.04
C ALA A 18 12.55 8.92 10.51
N GLY A 19 13.57 8.70 11.37
CA GLY A 19 13.42 8.50 12.80
C GLY A 19 12.49 7.35 13.15
N ILE A 20 11.90 7.41 14.37
CA ILE A 20 11.01 6.35 14.85
C ILE A 20 9.83 6.09 13.89
N GLN A 21 9.39 7.07 13.13
CA GLN A 21 8.27 6.92 12.19
C GLN A 21 8.64 6.02 11.02
N ALA A 22 9.82 6.18 10.42
CA ALA A 22 10.32 5.28 9.39
C ALA A 22 10.58 3.89 9.97
N ASP A 23 11.12 3.82 11.19
CA ASP A 23 11.41 2.57 11.87
C ASP A 23 10.14 1.77 12.14
N LEU A 24 9.11 2.38 12.74
CA LEU A 24 7.83 1.73 13.04
C LEU A 24 7.09 1.29 11.76
N LYS A 25 7.13 2.10 10.69
CA LYS A 25 6.57 1.71 9.39
C LYS A 25 7.30 0.50 8.82
N THR A 26 8.63 0.47 8.90
CA THR A 26 9.45 -0.66 8.44
C THR A 26 9.13 -1.93 9.23
N ILE A 27 9.08 -1.83 10.57
CA ILE A 27 8.76 -2.95 11.46
C ILE A 27 7.37 -3.52 11.14
N ALA A 28 6.36 -2.64 11.01
CA ALA A 28 4.99 -3.04 10.68
C ALA A 28 4.90 -3.66 9.28
N ALA A 29 5.58 -3.08 8.26
CA ALA A 29 5.59 -3.61 6.91
C ALA A 29 6.27 -4.99 6.79
N LEU A 30 7.20 -5.29 7.69
CA LEU A 30 7.84 -6.61 7.79
C LEU A 30 7.09 -7.57 8.72
N GLY A 31 5.89 -7.21 9.18
CA GLY A 31 5.00 -8.10 9.92
C GLY A 31 5.37 -8.30 11.40
N LEU A 32 6.09 -7.37 12.03
CA LEU A 32 6.46 -7.44 13.45
C LEU A 32 5.76 -6.35 14.28
N TYR A 33 5.76 -6.52 15.60
CA TYR A 33 5.24 -5.52 16.53
C TYR A 33 6.31 -4.47 16.84
N GLY A 34 6.04 -3.21 16.50
CA GLY A 34 6.97 -2.10 16.69
C GLY A 34 6.74 -1.38 18.04
N GLN A 35 7.82 -1.16 18.78
CA GLN A 35 7.85 -0.38 20.02
C GLN A 35 8.83 0.79 19.85
N SER A 36 8.71 1.85 20.63
CA SER A 36 9.58 3.02 20.51
C SER A 36 9.99 3.63 21.84
N VAL A 37 11.24 4.10 21.90
CA VAL A 37 11.79 5.02 22.88
C VAL A 37 12.17 6.31 22.16
N ILE A 38 11.53 7.41 22.51
CA ILE A 38 11.73 8.71 21.85
C ILE A 38 12.83 9.49 22.58
N CYS A 39 13.97 9.70 21.89
CA CYS A 39 15.12 10.39 22.43
C CYS A 39 15.13 11.91 22.17
N ALA A 40 14.42 12.36 21.15
CA ALA A 40 14.24 13.77 20.82
C ALA A 40 13.00 13.97 19.93
N LEU A 41 12.40 15.14 20.01
CA LEU A 41 11.38 15.58 19.07
C LEU A 41 12.01 16.53 18.05
N THR A 42 11.73 16.35 16.76
CA THR A 42 12.15 17.30 15.73
C THR A 42 10.93 17.96 15.08
N ALA A 43 11.01 19.25 14.86
CA ALA A 43 10.14 19.94 13.91
C ALA A 43 10.83 19.90 12.54
N GLN A 44 10.50 18.88 11.76
CA GLN A 44 11.18 18.53 10.51
C GLN A 44 10.20 18.32 9.37
N ASN A 45 10.64 18.60 8.15
CA ASN A 45 9.95 18.26 6.91
C ASN A 45 10.96 17.84 5.84
N THR A 46 10.50 17.55 4.61
CA THR A 46 11.37 17.08 3.51
C THR A 46 12.44 18.09 3.09
N CYS A 47 12.32 19.37 3.47
CA CYS A 47 13.29 20.41 3.16
C CYS A 47 14.34 20.64 4.26
N GLY A 48 14.12 20.14 5.50
CA GLY A 48 15.08 20.26 6.59
C GLY A 48 14.49 20.24 7.98
N VAL A 49 15.38 20.38 8.97
CA VAL A 49 15.06 20.45 10.41
C VAL A 49 14.99 21.90 10.86
N ARG A 50 13.88 22.30 11.48
CA ARG A 50 13.66 23.65 12.03
C ARG A 50 14.10 23.78 13.48
N SER A 51 13.78 22.78 14.30
CA SER A 51 14.14 22.75 15.71
C SER A 51 14.20 21.31 16.22
N ILE A 52 14.96 21.13 17.31
CA ILE A 52 15.11 19.85 18.01
C ILE A 52 14.90 20.11 19.49
N GLN A 53 14.09 19.27 20.13
CA GLN A 53 13.93 19.23 21.58
C GLN A 53 14.38 17.87 22.09
N GLU A 54 15.42 17.83 22.93
CA GLU A 54 15.87 16.62 23.61
C GLU A 54 14.80 16.14 24.59
N THR A 55 14.55 14.84 24.62
CA THR A 55 13.74 14.22 25.68
C THR A 55 14.53 14.16 26.97
N ASP A 56 13.87 14.42 28.08
CA ASP A 56 14.50 14.29 29.40
C ASP A 56 15.10 12.88 29.59
N VAL A 57 16.33 12.83 30.10
CA VAL A 57 17.11 11.58 30.24
C VAL A 57 16.38 10.55 31.09
N GLN A 58 15.68 11.02 32.16
CA GLN A 58 14.90 10.12 33.02
C GLN A 58 13.72 9.51 32.24
N ILE A 59 13.02 10.30 31.43
CA ILE A 59 11.93 9.80 30.57
C ILE A 59 12.45 8.78 29.55
N VAL A 60 13.65 8.97 28.99
CA VAL A 60 14.27 7.98 28.11
C VAL A 60 14.52 6.66 28.85
N ALA A 61 15.04 6.72 30.08
CA ALA A 61 15.25 5.54 30.89
C ALA A 61 13.94 4.84 31.26
N ASP A 62 12.92 5.60 31.68
CA ASP A 62 11.63 5.07 32.08
C ASP A 62 10.90 4.41 30.88
N GLN A 63 11.03 4.96 29.66
CA GLN A 63 10.49 4.32 28.45
C GLN A 63 11.16 2.96 28.17
N ILE A 64 12.49 2.86 28.36
CA ILE A 64 13.21 1.59 28.18
C ILE A 64 12.71 0.57 29.22
N ASP A 65 12.64 0.96 30.48
CA ASP A 65 12.19 0.07 31.54
C ASP A 65 10.77 -0.41 31.31
N ALA A 66 9.84 0.49 31.00
CA ALA A 66 8.44 0.16 30.72
C ALA A 66 8.28 -0.84 29.57
N VAL A 67 9.07 -0.70 28.51
CA VAL A 67 9.03 -1.63 27.36
C VAL A 67 9.55 -3.01 27.75
N PHE A 68 10.71 -3.07 28.41
CA PHE A 68 11.35 -4.36 28.74
C PHE A 68 10.64 -5.12 29.86
N GLU A 69 9.93 -4.42 30.76
CA GLU A 69 9.17 -5.01 31.86
C GLU A 69 7.87 -5.70 31.39
N ASP A 70 7.30 -5.32 30.24
CA ASP A 70 6.03 -5.85 29.75
C ASP A 70 6.21 -6.67 28.45
N ILE A 71 6.52 -6.03 27.33
CA ILE A 71 6.71 -6.70 26.05
C ILE A 71 8.20 -6.63 25.68
N ARG A 72 8.96 -7.61 26.13
CA ARG A 72 10.41 -7.68 25.90
C ARG A 72 10.73 -7.78 24.41
N PRO A 73 11.48 -6.82 23.82
CA PRO A 73 11.81 -6.85 22.40
C PRO A 73 12.81 -7.97 22.06
N ALA A 74 12.61 -8.62 20.91
CA ALA A 74 13.52 -9.62 20.36
C ALA A 74 14.78 -8.99 19.76
N SER A 75 14.67 -7.74 19.27
CA SER A 75 15.80 -6.94 18.79
C SER A 75 15.59 -5.45 19.07
N VAL A 76 16.68 -4.69 19.04
CA VAL A 76 16.69 -3.24 19.26
C VAL A 76 17.41 -2.56 18.11
N LYS A 77 16.79 -1.54 17.53
CA LYS A 77 17.45 -0.61 16.59
C LYS A 77 17.70 0.71 17.30
N ILE A 78 18.94 1.18 17.27
CA ILE A 78 19.33 2.49 17.78
C ILE A 78 19.63 3.40 16.58
N GLY A 79 18.99 4.57 16.54
CA GLY A 79 19.23 5.60 15.54
C GLY A 79 19.82 6.87 16.14
N MET A 80 19.29 8.03 15.74
CA MET A 80 19.76 9.34 16.20
C MET A 80 19.56 9.53 17.70
N LEU A 81 20.65 9.77 18.42
CA LEU A 81 20.68 10.18 19.83
C LEU A 81 21.22 11.61 19.92
N SER A 82 20.47 12.49 20.59
CA SER A 82 20.71 13.93 20.61
C SER A 82 21.98 14.34 21.37
N SER A 83 22.35 13.59 22.42
CA SER A 83 23.47 13.95 23.31
C SER A 83 24.18 12.74 23.93
N ALA A 84 25.36 12.96 24.43
CA ALA A 84 26.14 11.96 25.20
C ALA A 84 25.40 11.46 26.45
N ARG A 85 24.56 12.29 27.07
CA ARG A 85 23.76 11.91 28.26
C ARG A 85 22.70 10.88 27.87
N VAL A 86 21.99 11.14 26.79
CA VAL A 86 20.99 10.22 26.26
C VAL A 86 21.66 8.90 25.83
N ALA A 87 22.79 8.95 25.12
CA ALA A 87 23.52 7.74 24.71
C ALA A 87 23.91 6.85 25.91
N ARG A 88 24.41 7.46 26.99
CA ARG A 88 24.73 6.73 28.23
C ARG A 88 23.49 6.13 28.91
N ALA A 89 22.39 6.88 29.00
CA ALA A 89 21.15 6.37 29.58
C ALA A 89 20.59 5.18 28.80
N VAL A 90 20.60 5.27 27.46
CA VAL A 90 20.21 4.16 26.58
C VAL A 90 21.09 2.94 26.81
N ALA A 91 22.43 3.11 26.81
CA ALA A 91 23.36 2.02 27.06
C ALA A 91 23.17 1.36 28.43
N GLN A 92 22.94 2.15 29.47
CA GLN A 92 22.68 1.66 30.84
C GLN A 92 21.36 0.85 30.89
N GLY A 93 20.29 1.36 30.27
CA GLY A 93 19.01 0.65 30.20
C GLY A 93 19.15 -0.68 29.47
N LEU A 94 19.80 -0.69 28.30
CA LEU A 94 20.00 -1.92 27.52
C LEU A 94 20.86 -2.96 28.24
N ARG A 95 21.91 -2.53 28.93
CA ARG A 95 22.73 -3.43 29.79
C ARG A 95 21.93 -3.99 30.94
N ARG A 96 21.16 -3.14 31.67
CA ARG A 96 20.33 -3.56 32.82
C ARG A 96 19.33 -4.65 32.45
N HIS A 97 18.73 -4.52 31.26
CA HIS A 97 17.75 -5.48 30.74
C HIS A 97 18.38 -6.59 29.90
N GLU A 98 19.70 -6.68 29.79
CA GLU A 98 20.40 -7.69 28.99
C GLU A 98 19.82 -7.78 27.56
N ALA A 99 19.68 -6.62 26.91
CA ALA A 99 19.13 -6.53 25.57
C ALA A 99 20.04 -7.24 24.55
N GLY A 100 19.43 -8.11 23.74
CA GLY A 100 20.12 -8.81 22.65
C GLY A 100 19.80 -8.21 21.28
N SER A 101 20.51 -8.69 20.25
CA SER A 101 20.27 -8.34 18.84
C SER A 101 20.17 -6.83 18.57
N ILE A 102 21.19 -6.09 18.97
CA ILE A 102 21.22 -4.63 18.86
C ILE A 102 21.83 -4.20 17.53
N VAL A 103 21.12 -3.37 16.77
CA VAL A 103 21.59 -2.69 15.55
C VAL A 103 21.79 -1.22 15.84
N VAL A 104 23.01 -0.71 15.65
CA VAL A 104 23.36 0.70 15.86
C VAL A 104 23.58 1.40 14.52
N ASP A 105 22.70 2.34 14.18
CA ASP A 105 22.88 3.26 13.05
C ASP A 105 23.44 4.58 13.59
N PRO A 106 24.74 4.88 13.36
CA PRO A 106 25.41 6.01 14.01
C PRO A 106 25.10 7.33 13.29
N VAL A 107 23.82 7.71 13.27
CA VAL A 107 23.32 8.89 12.55
C VAL A 107 23.91 10.17 13.16
N MET A 108 24.79 10.84 12.42
CA MET A 108 25.44 12.08 12.84
C MET A 108 24.81 13.33 12.22
N VAL A 109 24.33 13.20 10.98
CA VAL A 109 23.83 14.30 10.15
C VAL A 109 22.52 13.89 9.50
N ALA A 110 21.55 14.81 9.44
CA ALA A 110 20.31 14.60 8.69
C ALA A 110 20.60 14.51 7.18
N THR A 111 19.69 13.87 6.42
CA THR A 111 19.74 13.85 4.94
C THR A 111 19.79 15.27 4.34
N SER A 112 19.26 16.27 5.04
CA SER A 112 19.32 17.68 4.67
C SER A 112 20.66 18.38 4.97
N GLY A 113 21.64 17.67 5.57
CA GLY A 113 22.93 18.24 5.99
C GLY A 113 22.94 18.91 7.38
N ALA A 114 21.80 18.96 8.08
CA ALA A 114 21.73 19.55 9.42
C ALA A 114 22.42 18.61 10.45
N ALA A 115 23.27 19.18 11.35
CA ALA A 115 23.83 18.43 12.45
C ALA A 115 22.71 18.00 13.41
N LEU A 116 22.66 16.71 13.71
CA LEU A 116 21.64 16.11 14.59
C LEU A 116 22.16 15.77 15.98
N MET A 117 23.47 15.78 16.19
CA MET A 117 24.13 15.43 17.43
C MET A 117 24.85 16.64 18.04
N ALA A 118 24.77 16.78 19.35
CA ALA A 118 25.59 17.70 20.10
C ALA A 118 27.05 17.19 20.17
N ASP A 119 27.98 18.09 20.51
CA ASP A 119 29.39 17.76 20.70
C ASP A 119 29.56 16.59 21.68
N GLY A 120 30.38 15.62 21.31
CA GLY A 120 30.67 14.45 22.14
C GLY A 120 29.65 13.31 22.07
N ALA A 121 28.48 13.49 21.40
CA ALA A 121 27.48 12.42 21.31
C ALA A 121 27.96 11.24 20.45
N ALA A 122 28.63 11.51 19.34
CA ALA A 122 29.22 10.47 18.49
C ALA A 122 30.27 9.64 19.26
N ARG A 123 31.10 10.29 20.05
CA ARG A 123 32.09 9.60 20.89
C ARG A 123 31.40 8.73 21.95
N ALA A 124 30.38 9.26 22.62
CA ALA A 124 29.63 8.50 23.62
C ALA A 124 28.91 7.28 22.99
N MET A 125 28.43 7.40 21.75
CA MET A 125 27.86 6.26 21.04
C MET A 125 28.87 5.15 20.79
N VAL A 126 30.08 5.50 20.36
CA VAL A 126 31.18 4.52 20.17
C VAL A 126 31.57 3.88 21.50
N ASP A 127 31.82 4.70 22.55
CA ASP A 127 32.33 4.23 23.82
C ASP A 127 31.28 3.38 24.59
N GLU A 128 29.97 3.66 24.43
CA GLU A 128 28.92 3.07 25.26
C GLU A 128 28.04 2.03 24.53
N LEU A 129 27.79 2.19 23.23
CA LEU A 129 26.82 1.38 22.50
C LEU A 129 27.45 0.40 21.52
N PHE A 130 28.60 0.72 20.91
CA PHE A 130 29.24 -0.19 19.95
C PHE A 130 29.63 -1.52 20.57
N CYS A 131 30.03 -1.52 21.86
CA CYS A 131 30.34 -2.75 22.59
C CYS A 131 29.11 -3.66 22.83
N LEU A 132 27.89 -3.15 22.64
CA LEU A 132 26.64 -3.90 22.75
C LEU A 132 26.09 -4.30 21.37
N ALA A 133 26.61 -3.73 20.29
CA ALA A 133 26.06 -3.89 18.96
C ALA A 133 26.35 -5.28 18.38
N GLN A 134 25.32 -5.90 17.78
CA GLN A 134 25.48 -7.05 16.88
C GLN A 134 25.80 -6.58 15.45
N VAL A 135 25.30 -5.40 15.06
CA VAL A 135 25.60 -4.78 13.76
C VAL A 135 25.69 -3.27 13.92
N VAL A 136 26.74 -2.66 13.35
CA VAL A 136 26.88 -1.19 13.24
C VAL A 136 26.78 -0.82 11.75
N THR A 137 25.98 0.21 11.40
CA THR A 137 25.62 0.52 10.01
C THR A 137 25.99 1.95 9.57
N PRO A 138 27.26 2.38 9.62
CA PRO A 138 27.66 3.71 9.17
C PRO A 138 27.52 3.88 7.65
N ASN A 139 27.09 5.08 7.19
CA ASN A 139 27.29 5.52 5.83
C ASN A 139 28.74 5.99 5.59
N ILE A 140 29.13 6.32 4.35
CA ILE A 140 30.51 6.74 4.04
C ILE A 140 30.97 7.95 4.85
N PRO A 141 30.21 9.06 4.96
CA PRO A 141 30.59 10.18 5.82
C PRO A 141 30.77 9.78 7.30
N GLU A 142 29.87 8.98 7.85
CA GLU A 142 29.95 8.46 9.22
C GLU A 142 31.16 7.52 9.39
N ALA A 143 31.38 6.62 8.44
CA ALA A 143 32.54 5.73 8.44
C ALA A 143 33.87 6.50 8.38
N SER A 144 33.92 7.60 7.63
CA SER A 144 35.10 8.48 7.58
C SER A 144 35.41 9.10 8.94
N VAL A 145 34.41 9.61 9.63
CA VAL A 145 34.56 10.17 10.99
C VAL A 145 34.99 9.09 11.99
N LEU A 146 34.31 7.93 11.97
CA LEU A 146 34.57 6.83 12.91
C LEU A 146 35.94 6.18 12.70
N ALA A 147 36.39 6.06 11.46
CA ALA A 147 37.68 5.44 11.14
C ALA A 147 38.84 6.45 11.11
N GLY A 148 38.58 7.76 11.08
CA GLY A 148 39.61 8.79 10.95
C GLY A 148 40.32 8.79 9.58
N ILE A 149 39.65 8.32 8.53
CA ILE A 149 40.16 8.27 7.15
C ILE A 149 39.06 8.74 6.19
N ASP A 150 39.44 9.08 4.94
CA ASP A 150 38.43 9.29 3.90
C ASP A 150 37.95 7.95 3.34
N ALA A 151 36.79 7.49 3.78
CA ALA A 151 36.20 6.21 3.37
C ALA A 151 35.72 6.19 1.89
N ALA A 152 35.74 7.30 1.18
CA ALA A 152 35.39 7.39 -0.23
C ALA A 152 36.59 7.48 -1.16
N ALA A 153 37.79 7.78 -0.65
CA ALA A 153 38.97 8.19 -1.42
C ALA A 153 39.38 7.22 -2.57
N GLN A 154 39.27 5.90 -2.31
CA GLN A 154 39.59 4.84 -3.25
C GLN A 154 38.40 3.87 -3.47
N GLY A 155 37.18 4.37 -3.39
CA GLY A 155 35.98 3.56 -3.57
C GLY A 155 35.87 2.43 -2.55
N LEU A 156 35.65 1.19 -3.01
CA LEU A 156 35.48 0.01 -2.17
C LEU A 156 36.65 -0.27 -1.24
N ASP A 157 37.90 -0.06 -1.69
CA ASP A 157 39.08 -0.34 -0.86
C ASP A 157 39.10 0.53 0.40
N SER A 158 38.76 1.82 0.28
CA SER A 158 38.67 2.70 1.44
C SER A 158 37.50 2.33 2.37
N MET A 159 36.39 1.86 1.83
CA MET A 159 35.27 1.35 2.64
C MET A 159 35.66 0.10 3.42
N VAL A 160 36.39 -0.83 2.80
CA VAL A 160 36.93 -2.03 3.45
C VAL A 160 37.89 -1.64 4.56
N GLN A 161 38.78 -0.69 4.30
CA GLN A 161 39.71 -0.18 5.32
C GLN A 161 38.96 0.46 6.51
N ALA A 162 37.96 1.29 6.23
CA ALA A 162 37.12 1.90 7.26
C ALA A 162 36.39 0.83 8.08
N ALA A 163 35.78 -0.18 7.43
CA ALA A 163 35.13 -1.28 8.12
C ALA A 163 36.07 -2.03 9.08
N ARG A 164 37.29 -2.32 8.64
CA ARG A 164 38.33 -2.98 9.49
C ARG A 164 38.75 -2.13 10.68
N ILE A 165 38.83 -0.80 10.54
CA ILE A 165 39.15 0.10 11.64
C ILE A 165 37.99 0.14 12.65
N ILE A 166 36.75 0.30 12.18
CA ILE A 166 35.55 0.36 13.01
C ILE A 166 35.31 -0.97 13.73
N ALA A 167 35.59 -2.10 13.11
CA ALA A 167 35.46 -3.43 13.72
C ALA A 167 36.31 -3.62 14.99
N ARG A 168 37.31 -2.79 15.23
CA ARG A 168 38.09 -2.80 16.49
C ARG A 168 37.33 -2.19 17.67
N THR A 169 36.24 -1.48 17.42
CA THR A 169 35.43 -0.79 18.44
C THR A 169 34.14 -1.53 18.79
N THR A 170 33.81 -2.63 18.10
CA THR A 170 32.59 -3.41 18.28
C THR A 170 32.88 -4.91 18.19
N PRO A 171 32.22 -5.76 19.01
CA PRO A 171 32.26 -7.21 18.84
C PRO A 171 31.39 -7.69 17.67
N GLY A 172 30.50 -6.83 17.16
CA GLY A 172 29.55 -7.14 16.11
C GLY A 172 30.09 -6.94 14.70
N ALA A 173 29.20 -7.14 13.72
CA ALA A 173 29.49 -6.87 12.31
C ALA A 173 29.47 -5.36 12.01
N VAL A 174 30.23 -4.95 10.98
CA VAL A 174 30.24 -3.57 10.48
C VAL A 174 29.73 -3.56 9.04
N LEU A 175 28.66 -2.82 8.79
CA LEU A 175 28.08 -2.58 7.46
C LEU A 175 28.36 -1.13 7.04
N VAL A 176 29.35 -0.91 6.19
CA VAL A 176 29.58 0.41 5.57
C VAL A 176 28.68 0.57 4.35
N LYS A 177 27.74 1.54 4.40
CA LYS A 177 26.73 1.79 3.35
C LYS A 177 27.30 2.64 2.23
N GLY A 178 27.32 2.12 0.98
CA GLY A 178 27.95 2.74 -0.19
C GLY A 178 27.07 3.67 -1.02
N GLY A 179 25.87 4.03 -0.55
CA GLY A 179 24.90 4.85 -1.31
C GLY A 179 25.40 6.23 -1.77
N HIS A 180 26.58 6.67 -1.32
CA HIS A 180 27.24 7.93 -1.69
C HIS A 180 28.40 7.74 -2.69
N LEU A 181 28.68 6.51 -3.13
CA LEU A 181 29.68 6.28 -4.18
C LEU A 181 29.16 6.74 -5.54
N ALA A 182 30.11 7.03 -6.43
CA ALA A 182 29.84 7.35 -7.83
C ALA A 182 30.11 6.12 -8.75
N GLY A 183 29.55 6.14 -9.96
CA GLY A 183 29.83 5.11 -10.97
C GLY A 183 29.13 3.77 -10.70
N GLU A 184 29.78 2.68 -11.13
CA GLU A 184 29.24 1.31 -11.07
C GLU A 184 29.11 0.77 -9.63
N ASP A 185 29.89 1.27 -8.68
CA ASP A 185 29.85 0.87 -7.28
C ASP A 185 28.77 1.61 -6.47
N ARG A 186 27.99 2.48 -7.10
CA ARG A 186 26.85 3.13 -6.45
C ARG A 186 25.88 2.08 -5.92
N ALA A 187 25.46 2.22 -4.64
CA ALA A 187 24.64 1.25 -3.91
C ALA A 187 25.35 -0.09 -3.57
N THR A 188 26.67 -0.13 -3.60
CA THR A 188 27.44 -1.27 -3.10
C THR A 188 27.81 -1.04 -1.65
N ASP A 189 27.48 -1.99 -0.76
CA ASP A 189 27.81 -1.94 0.66
C ASP A 189 28.90 -2.95 0.99
N VAL A 190 29.67 -2.66 2.05
CA VAL A 190 30.74 -3.53 2.57
C VAL A 190 30.33 -4.05 3.93
N LEU A 191 30.12 -5.37 4.06
CA LEU A 191 29.82 -6.04 5.31
C LEU A 191 31.02 -6.82 5.82
N LEU A 192 31.58 -6.45 6.96
CA LEU A 192 32.63 -7.20 7.66
C LEU A 192 32.01 -7.92 8.86
N LEU A 193 32.03 -9.25 8.81
CA LEU A 193 31.54 -10.10 9.89
C LEU A 193 32.58 -10.23 11.02
N PRO A 194 32.17 -10.51 12.26
CA PRO A 194 33.12 -10.71 13.36
C PRO A 194 34.10 -11.83 13.06
N GLY A 195 35.39 -11.55 13.21
CA GLY A 195 36.47 -12.53 12.99
C GLY A 195 36.71 -12.92 11.54
N ALA A 196 36.02 -12.31 10.57
CA ALA A 196 36.28 -12.57 9.15
C ALA A 196 37.48 -11.75 8.66
N ASP A 197 38.36 -12.39 7.87
CA ASP A 197 39.49 -11.72 7.21
C ASP A 197 39.01 -10.92 5.99
N GLU A 198 38.03 -11.46 5.24
CA GLU A 198 37.51 -10.86 4.03
C GLU A 198 36.10 -10.34 4.21
N PRO A 199 35.79 -9.13 3.71
CA PRO A 199 34.45 -8.57 3.76
C PRO A 199 33.54 -9.20 2.69
N VAL A 200 32.24 -9.22 2.96
CA VAL A 200 31.20 -9.52 1.98
C VAL A 200 30.84 -8.23 1.23
N ILE A 201 31.01 -8.23 -0.08
CA ILE A 201 30.63 -7.11 -0.95
C ILE A 201 29.18 -7.31 -1.40
N LEU A 202 28.29 -6.41 -1.00
CA LEU A 202 26.85 -6.45 -1.26
C LEU A 202 26.51 -5.46 -2.36
N ARG A 203 26.57 -5.90 -3.61
CA ARG A 203 26.19 -5.07 -4.75
C ARG A 203 24.68 -4.89 -4.81
N GLY A 204 24.21 -3.68 -5.12
CA GLY A 204 22.81 -3.33 -5.26
C GLY A 204 22.56 -2.52 -6.52
N GLU A 205 21.31 -2.44 -6.92
CA GLU A 205 20.87 -1.57 -8.02
C GLU A 205 20.77 -0.11 -7.53
N ALA A 206 21.36 0.81 -8.27
CA ALA A 206 21.25 2.23 -8.00
C ALA A 206 19.89 2.74 -8.51
N VAL A 207 18.93 2.94 -7.62
CA VAL A 207 17.60 3.47 -7.94
C VAL A 207 17.68 4.99 -8.07
N GLN A 208 17.26 5.53 -9.22
CA GLN A 208 17.11 6.98 -9.40
C GLN A 208 15.78 7.44 -8.83
N THR A 209 15.78 8.07 -7.67
CA THR A 209 14.59 8.57 -7.00
C THR A 209 14.90 9.83 -6.19
N ARG A 210 13.89 10.70 -6.03
CA ARG A 210 13.93 11.83 -5.08
C ARG A 210 13.59 11.39 -3.66
N GLY A 211 12.97 10.22 -3.50
CA GLY A 211 12.56 9.64 -2.22
C GLY A 211 13.73 8.95 -1.52
N THR A 212 14.66 9.72 -0.94
CA THR A 212 15.85 9.19 -0.24
C THR A 212 15.85 9.47 1.26
N HIS A 213 14.85 10.21 1.76
CA HIS A 213 14.76 10.55 3.17
C HIS A 213 14.39 9.33 4.01
N GLY A 214 15.27 8.97 4.96
CA GLY A 214 15.09 7.83 5.86
C GLY A 214 15.65 6.49 5.36
N THR A 215 16.42 6.45 4.26
CA THR A 215 17.04 5.20 3.74
C THR A 215 17.88 4.47 4.80
N GLY A 216 18.71 5.19 5.55
CA GLY A 216 19.52 4.62 6.64
C GLY A 216 18.66 4.02 7.75
N CYS A 217 17.67 4.78 8.23
CA CYS A 217 16.72 4.32 9.26
C CYS A 217 15.97 3.07 8.80
N THR A 218 15.49 3.06 7.56
CA THR A 218 14.79 1.92 6.98
C THR A 218 15.66 0.67 6.90
N LEU A 219 16.91 0.81 6.41
CA LEU A 219 17.83 -0.32 6.31
C LEU A 219 18.16 -0.90 7.68
N SER A 220 18.54 -0.07 8.64
CA SER A 220 18.93 -0.51 9.98
C SER A 220 17.75 -1.13 10.76
N SER A 221 16.53 -0.62 10.56
CA SER A 221 15.31 -1.20 11.15
C SER A 221 14.93 -2.53 10.49
N ALA A 222 15.09 -2.66 9.17
CA ALA A 222 14.85 -3.91 8.48
C ALA A 222 15.87 -4.99 8.92
N ILE A 223 17.14 -4.63 9.11
CA ILE A 223 18.15 -5.55 9.69
C ILE A 223 17.71 -6.03 11.08
N ALA A 224 17.27 -5.12 11.95
CA ALA A 224 16.77 -5.46 13.28
C ALA A 224 15.55 -6.41 13.21
N CYS A 225 14.64 -6.20 12.26
CA CYS A 225 13.50 -7.08 12.03
C CYS A 225 13.94 -8.50 11.63
N PHE A 226 14.86 -8.63 10.69
CA PHE A 226 15.34 -9.95 10.26
C PHE A 226 16.16 -10.66 11.31
N LEU A 227 16.89 -9.92 12.17
CA LEU A 227 17.53 -10.50 13.35
C LEU A 227 16.51 -10.96 14.39
N ALA A 228 15.39 -10.23 14.59
CA ALA A 228 14.29 -10.65 15.45
C ALA A 228 13.60 -11.94 14.96
N TYR A 229 13.61 -12.21 13.65
CA TYR A 229 13.21 -13.49 13.08
C TYR A 229 14.25 -14.62 13.26
N GLY A 230 15.41 -14.33 13.85
CA GLY A 230 16.48 -15.31 14.11
C GLY A 230 17.39 -15.56 12.89
N LEU A 231 17.37 -14.71 11.88
CA LEU A 231 18.27 -14.89 10.73
C LEU A 231 19.73 -14.54 11.08
N PRO A 232 20.72 -15.22 10.46
CA PRO A 232 22.12 -14.82 10.56
C PRO A 232 22.34 -13.40 10.02
N VAL A 233 23.35 -12.68 10.53
CA VAL A 233 23.61 -11.28 10.20
C VAL A 233 23.71 -11.03 8.70
N GLU A 234 24.47 -11.85 7.97
CA GLU A 234 24.64 -11.69 6.52
C GLU A 234 23.29 -11.77 5.78
N GLU A 235 22.48 -12.78 6.11
CA GLU A 235 21.16 -12.97 5.49
C GLU A 235 20.21 -11.83 5.87
N ALA A 236 20.23 -11.38 7.14
CA ALA A 236 19.44 -10.25 7.60
C ALA A 236 19.77 -8.97 6.83
N VAL A 237 21.06 -8.71 6.59
CA VAL A 237 21.53 -7.55 5.81
C VAL A 237 21.10 -7.66 4.34
N ARG A 238 21.23 -8.82 3.70
CA ARG A 238 20.80 -9.04 2.31
C ARG A 238 19.31 -8.78 2.14
N ARG A 239 18.47 -9.37 2.97
CA ARG A 239 17.01 -9.16 2.91
C ARG A 239 16.60 -7.71 3.23
N ALA A 240 17.28 -7.07 4.16
CA ALA A 240 17.04 -5.67 4.47
C ALA A 240 17.37 -4.76 3.26
N LYS A 241 18.44 -5.08 2.52
CA LYS A 241 18.83 -4.37 1.30
C LYS A 241 17.80 -4.57 0.18
N ASP A 242 17.27 -5.77 0.00
CA ASP A 242 16.21 -6.07 -0.98
C ASP A 242 14.91 -5.35 -0.65
N TYR A 243 14.52 -5.34 0.63
CA TYR A 243 13.37 -4.57 1.12
C TYR A 243 13.55 -3.07 0.84
N LEU A 244 14.71 -2.51 1.19
CA LEU A 244 15.02 -1.10 0.93
C LEU A 244 14.96 -0.77 -0.58
N ALA A 245 15.50 -1.63 -1.44
CA ALA A 245 15.46 -1.44 -2.89
C ALA A 245 14.02 -1.40 -3.41
N THR A 246 13.13 -2.25 -2.87
CA THR A 246 11.70 -2.26 -3.21
C THR A 246 11.04 -0.94 -2.79
N CYS A 247 11.30 -0.46 -1.57
CA CYS A 247 10.77 0.82 -1.09
C CYS A 247 11.25 2.02 -1.91
N LEU A 248 12.50 1.99 -2.38
CA LEU A 248 13.10 3.03 -3.24
C LEU A 248 12.48 3.06 -4.64
N ARG A 249 12.27 1.87 -5.26
CA ARG A 249 11.67 1.76 -6.61
C ARG A 249 10.23 2.26 -6.64
N ALA A 250 9.47 1.99 -5.59
CA ALA A 250 8.07 2.39 -5.52
C ALA A 250 7.88 3.91 -5.48
N GLY A 251 8.81 4.64 -4.85
CA GLY A 251 8.88 6.10 -4.80
C GLY A 251 7.58 6.79 -4.36
N LEU A 252 7.66 7.67 -3.37
CA LEU A 252 6.55 8.57 -3.06
C LEU A 252 6.96 9.97 -3.50
N ASP A 253 6.23 10.59 -4.43
CA ASP A 253 6.47 11.99 -4.84
C ASP A 253 5.79 12.95 -3.86
N LEU A 254 6.24 12.91 -2.59
CA LEU A 254 5.71 13.73 -1.52
C LEU A 254 6.74 14.76 -1.06
N GLY A 255 6.26 15.99 -0.84
CA GLY A 255 7.09 17.09 -0.36
C GLY A 255 7.89 17.78 -1.45
N ARG A 256 8.56 18.88 -1.07
CA ARG A 256 9.36 19.71 -1.99
C ARG A 256 10.86 19.42 -1.96
N GLY A 257 11.33 18.73 -0.94
CA GLY A 257 12.72 18.32 -0.75
C GLY A 257 12.96 16.86 -1.05
N ASN A 258 13.86 16.22 -0.30
CA ASN A 258 14.06 14.78 -0.36
C ASN A 258 12.82 14.07 0.20
N GLY A 259 12.06 13.42 -0.69
CA GLY A 259 10.82 12.74 -0.33
C GLY A 259 11.04 11.50 0.53
N PRO A 260 9.99 11.01 1.25
CA PRO A 260 10.06 9.77 2.00
C PRO A 260 10.05 8.53 1.11
N LEU A 261 10.49 7.42 1.66
CA LEU A 261 10.36 6.09 1.09
C LEU A 261 8.93 5.57 1.19
N ASP A 262 8.55 4.69 0.27
CA ASP A 262 7.35 3.90 0.42
C ASP A 262 7.61 2.61 1.22
N HIS A 263 7.54 2.71 2.54
CA HIS A 263 7.77 1.56 3.43
C HIS A 263 6.73 0.44 3.24
N MET A 264 5.55 0.78 2.69
CA MET A 264 4.46 -0.17 2.47
C MET A 264 4.50 -0.81 1.08
N ALA A 265 5.49 -0.46 0.24
CA ALA A 265 5.60 -0.96 -1.13
C ALA A 265 5.48 -2.49 -1.27
N PRO A 266 6.11 -3.32 -0.41
CA PRO A 266 5.96 -4.79 -0.49
C PRO A 266 4.54 -5.28 -0.19
N LEU A 267 3.76 -4.50 0.56
CA LEU A 267 2.38 -4.83 0.96
C LEU A 267 1.32 -4.20 0.06
N ARG A 268 1.69 -3.24 -0.81
CA ARG A 268 0.74 -2.56 -1.71
C ARG A 268 -0.03 -3.49 -2.64
N PRO A 269 0.53 -4.59 -3.17
CA PRO A 269 -0.25 -5.57 -3.92
C PRO A 269 -1.39 -6.19 -3.10
N HIS A 270 -1.23 -6.21 -1.76
CA HIS A 270 -2.21 -6.77 -0.80
C HIS A 270 -3.08 -5.70 -0.14
N ILE A 271 -2.75 -4.42 -0.33
CA ILE A 271 -3.52 -3.28 0.16
C ILE A 271 -4.13 -2.62 -1.06
N ALA A 272 -5.45 -2.71 -1.22
CA ALA A 272 -6.16 -1.97 -2.26
C ALA A 272 -5.92 -0.46 -2.05
N THR A 273 -4.91 0.09 -2.72
CA THR A 273 -4.65 1.53 -2.72
C THR A 273 -5.07 2.09 -4.07
N PRO A 274 -5.89 3.16 -4.10
CA PRO A 274 -6.08 3.92 -5.32
C PRO A 274 -4.80 4.72 -5.58
N GLN A 275 -4.00 4.31 -6.53
CA GLN A 275 -2.96 5.03 -7.26
C GLN A 275 -1.65 4.24 -7.43
N ALA A 276 -1.55 3.54 -8.54
CA ALA A 276 -0.30 3.46 -9.27
C ALA A 276 -0.47 4.33 -10.52
N GLN A 277 0.22 5.44 -10.62
CA GLN A 277 0.31 6.16 -11.87
C GLN A 277 1.05 5.26 -12.87
N SER A 278 0.28 4.57 -13.71
CA SER A 278 0.80 3.78 -14.81
C SER A 278 1.47 4.72 -15.82
N THR A 279 2.75 4.50 -16.08
CA THR A 279 3.45 5.03 -17.27
C THR A 279 3.06 4.23 -18.53
N ALA A 280 1.79 3.84 -18.66
CA ALA A 280 1.28 3.26 -19.88
C ALA A 280 1.20 4.32 -20.98
N PRO A 281 1.49 3.99 -22.24
CA PRO A 281 1.41 4.96 -23.33
C PRO A 281 0.00 5.54 -23.42
N ARG A 282 -0.09 6.88 -23.53
CA ARG A 282 -1.34 7.60 -23.71
C ARG A 282 -2.15 6.99 -24.86
N ILE A 283 -3.37 6.57 -24.54
CA ILE A 283 -4.34 6.23 -25.58
C ILE A 283 -4.91 7.56 -26.08
N VAL A 284 -4.62 7.88 -27.31
CA VAL A 284 -5.38 8.91 -28.03
C VAL A 284 -6.58 8.19 -28.64
N PRO A 285 -7.81 8.46 -28.17
CA PRO A 285 -8.99 7.88 -28.82
C PRO A 285 -9.04 8.37 -30.26
N ALA A 286 -9.39 7.45 -31.17
CA ALA A 286 -9.43 7.73 -32.61
C ALA A 286 -10.56 8.70 -33.03
N SER A 287 -11.37 9.21 -32.09
CA SER A 287 -12.41 10.23 -32.31
C SER A 287 -12.75 10.95 -31.00
N PRO A 288 -13.23 12.22 -31.02
CA PRO A 288 -13.65 12.92 -29.81
C PRO A 288 -14.81 12.17 -29.17
N CYS A 289 -14.58 11.68 -27.95
CA CYS A 289 -15.49 10.81 -27.22
C CYS A 289 -16.84 11.45 -26.92
N ALA A 290 -17.90 10.73 -27.21
CA ALA A 290 -19.17 10.90 -26.50
C ALA A 290 -18.93 10.52 -25.03
N THR A 291 -19.25 11.44 -24.10
CA THR A 291 -19.22 11.15 -22.67
C THR A 291 -20.33 10.16 -22.31
N GLY A 292 -20.00 9.04 -21.68
CA GLY A 292 -20.97 8.01 -21.30
C GLY A 292 -20.36 6.99 -20.33
N PRO A 293 -21.16 6.07 -19.77
CA PRO A 293 -20.63 4.99 -18.95
C PRO A 293 -19.81 4.00 -19.79
N ALA A 294 -18.89 3.27 -19.14
CA ALA A 294 -18.27 2.09 -19.72
C ALA A 294 -19.13 0.86 -19.45
N LEU A 295 -19.26 -0.03 -20.43
CA LEU A 295 -19.83 -1.37 -20.25
C LEU A 295 -18.72 -2.35 -19.90
N ILE A 296 -18.82 -3.04 -18.78
CA ILE A 296 -17.99 -4.21 -18.44
C ILE A 296 -18.81 -5.48 -18.69
N VAL A 297 -18.26 -6.40 -19.47
CA VAL A 297 -18.84 -7.73 -19.71
C VAL A 297 -17.93 -8.78 -19.11
N GLY A 298 -18.39 -9.43 -18.04
CA GLY A 298 -17.64 -10.48 -17.34
C GLY A 298 -17.87 -11.87 -17.96
N GLY A 299 -17.04 -12.81 -17.49
CA GLY A 299 -17.04 -14.21 -17.93
C GLY A 299 -17.91 -15.13 -17.08
N SER A 300 -19.07 -14.65 -16.57
CA SER A 300 -19.99 -15.51 -15.81
C SER A 300 -20.44 -16.73 -16.62
N PRO A 301 -20.61 -17.91 -15.97
CA PRO A 301 -21.21 -19.09 -16.61
C PRO A 301 -22.64 -18.85 -17.09
N GLU A 302 -23.36 -17.92 -16.47
CA GLU A 302 -24.69 -17.48 -16.91
C GLU A 302 -24.55 -16.37 -17.95
N VAL A 303 -24.26 -16.77 -19.20
CA VAL A 303 -24.01 -15.83 -20.29
C VAL A 303 -25.29 -15.07 -20.65
N PRO A 304 -25.29 -13.72 -20.57
CA PRO A 304 -26.45 -12.94 -20.97
C PRO A 304 -26.79 -13.11 -22.45
N ALA A 305 -28.09 -13.09 -22.77
CA ALA A 305 -28.55 -13.15 -24.16
C ALA A 305 -28.00 -11.98 -25.01
N PRO A 306 -27.71 -12.19 -26.32
CA PRO A 306 -27.15 -11.13 -27.18
C PRO A 306 -27.99 -9.85 -27.22
N GLU A 307 -29.32 -9.96 -27.21
CA GLU A 307 -30.23 -8.80 -27.19
C GLU A 307 -30.12 -8.01 -25.89
N PHE A 308 -29.93 -8.71 -24.76
CA PHE A 308 -29.75 -8.07 -23.47
C PHE A 308 -28.42 -7.30 -23.44
N LEU A 309 -27.33 -7.90 -23.91
CA LEU A 309 -26.02 -7.24 -24.00
C LEU A 309 -26.06 -5.99 -24.89
N ARG A 310 -26.73 -6.06 -26.03
CA ARG A 310 -26.90 -4.88 -26.92
C ARG A 310 -27.66 -3.75 -26.22
N ARG A 311 -28.66 -4.07 -25.37
CA ARG A 311 -29.36 -3.05 -24.57
C ARG A 311 -28.45 -2.43 -23.53
N CYS A 312 -27.64 -3.25 -22.82
CA CYS A 312 -26.69 -2.75 -21.84
C CYS A 312 -25.63 -1.82 -22.47
N ALA A 313 -25.23 -2.09 -23.72
CA ALA A 313 -24.28 -1.29 -24.46
C ALA A 313 -24.84 0.05 -24.97
N GLN A 314 -26.18 0.21 -25.01
CA GLN A 314 -26.78 1.48 -25.44
C GLN A 314 -26.40 2.64 -24.54
N GLY A 315 -25.79 3.67 -25.13
CA GLY A 315 -25.34 4.86 -24.41
C GLY A 315 -24.00 4.68 -23.68
N CYS A 316 -23.38 3.51 -23.76
CA CYS A 316 -22.01 3.33 -23.26
C CYS A 316 -20.99 3.87 -24.27
N SER A 317 -19.95 4.54 -23.78
CA SER A 317 -18.86 5.12 -24.58
C SER A 317 -17.71 4.17 -24.81
N LEU A 318 -17.62 3.08 -24.05
CA LEU A 318 -16.53 2.12 -24.04
C LEU A 318 -17.06 0.73 -23.66
N VAL A 319 -16.54 -0.33 -24.30
CA VAL A 319 -16.84 -1.74 -23.96
C VAL A 319 -15.57 -2.45 -23.52
N VAL A 320 -15.57 -2.92 -22.28
CA VAL A 320 -14.50 -3.68 -21.66
C VAL A 320 -14.95 -5.12 -21.47
N ALA A 321 -14.24 -6.08 -22.04
CA ALA A 321 -14.50 -7.49 -21.85
C ALA A 321 -13.48 -8.12 -20.91
N CYS A 322 -13.95 -8.88 -19.92
CA CYS A 322 -13.09 -9.66 -19.03
C CYS A 322 -13.13 -11.13 -19.43
N ASP A 323 -12.00 -11.67 -19.83
CA ASP A 323 -11.82 -13.07 -20.25
C ASP A 323 -12.94 -13.56 -21.20
N SER A 324 -13.65 -14.65 -20.84
CA SER A 324 -14.75 -15.22 -21.65
C SER A 324 -15.94 -14.29 -21.85
N GLY A 325 -15.97 -13.10 -21.20
CA GLY A 325 -16.89 -12.02 -21.54
C GLY A 325 -16.75 -11.54 -22.98
N ALA A 326 -15.56 -11.67 -23.57
CA ALA A 326 -15.35 -11.37 -24.99
C ALA A 326 -16.09 -12.32 -25.93
N ASP A 327 -16.28 -13.60 -25.56
CA ASP A 327 -17.14 -14.54 -26.30
C ASP A 327 -18.59 -14.08 -26.32
N ALA A 328 -19.08 -13.53 -25.22
CA ALA A 328 -20.41 -12.96 -25.13
C ALA A 328 -20.56 -11.70 -26.01
N CYS A 329 -19.56 -10.82 -26.01
CA CYS A 329 -19.50 -9.64 -26.87
C CYS A 329 -19.50 -10.03 -28.35
N MET A 330 -18.68 -11.00 -28.76
CA MET A 330 -18.62 -11.51 -30.13
C MET A 330 -19.99 -12.05 -30.58
N ARG A 331 -20.64 -12.89 -29.76
CA ARG A 331 -22.00 -13.41 -30.07
C ARG A 331 -23.05 -12.31 -30.18
N ALA A 332 -22.87 -11.22 -29.45
CA ALA A 332 -23.75 -10.06 -29.51
C ALA A 332 -23.39 -9.09 -30.64
N GLY A 333 -22.27 -9.28 -31.34
CA GLY A 333 -21.76 -8.36 -32.36
C GLY A 333 -21.35 -7.00 -31.79
N LEU A 334 -20.91 -6.96 -30.52
CA LEU A 334 -20.45 -5.75 -29.84
C LEU A 334 -18.96 -5.56 -30.09
N HIS A 335 -18.57 -4.37 -30.54
CA HIS A 335 -17.17 -3.99 -30.56
C HIS A 335 -16.58 -4.01 -29.14
N VAL A 336 -15.41 -4.59 -28.97
CA VAL A 336 -14.66 -4.60 -27.71
C VAL A 336 -13.52 -3.59 -27.85
N ASP A 337 -13.49 -2.58 -26.98
CA ASP A 337 -12.44 -1.57 -26.98
C ASP A 337 -11.24 -2.02 -26.12
N VAL A 338 -11.51 -2.76 -25.04
CA VAL A 338 -10.48 -3.25 -24.11
C VAL A 338 -10.77 -4.69 -23.73
N LEU A 339 -9.77 -5.55 -23.83
CA LEU A 339 -9.78 -6.92 -23.31
C LEU A 339 -8.90 -6.98 -22.06
N VAL A 340 -9.44 -7.50 -20.96
CA VAL A 340 -8.75 -7.69 -19.68
C VAL A 340 -8.74 -9.16 -19.33
N GLY A 341 -7.57 -9.72 -19.04
CA GLY A 341 -7.41 -11.11 -18.62
C GLY A 341 -6.11 -11.72 -19.11
N ASP A 342 -5.85 -12.99 -18.73
CA ASP A 342 -4.70 -13.77 -19.18
C ASP A 342 -5.00 -14.60 -20.45
N GLY A 343 -6.28 -14.63 -20.87
CA GLY A 343 -6.74 -15.26 -22.09
C GLY A 343 -6.85 -16.79 -22.02
N ASP A 344 -6.75 -17.41 -20.86
CA ASP A 344 -6.82 -18.85 -20.67
C ASP A 344 -8.25 -19.42 -20.85
N SER A 345 -9.27 -18.63 -20.51
CA SER A 345 -10.68 -18.98 -20.62
C SER A 345 -11.37 -18.43 -21.89
N LEU A 346 -10.61 -17.74 -22.76
CA LEU A 346 -11.09 -17.10 -23.97
C LEU A 346 -11.04 -18.06 -25.19
N SER A 347 -12.12 -18.14 -25.97
CA SER A 347 -12.09 -18.92 -27.21
C SER A 347 -11.16 -18.29 -28.25
N ARG A 348 -10.58 -19.13 -29.14
CA ARG A 348 -9.72 -18.64 -30.24
C ARG A 348 -10.46 -17.73 -31.20
N GLU A 349 -11.73 -17.99 -31.41
CA GLU A 349 -12.63 -17.21 -32.27
C GLU A 349 -12.87 -15.82 -31.68
N ALA A 350 -13.14 -15.74 -30.35
CA ALA A 350 -13.33 -14.47 -29.65
C ALA A 350 -12.04 -13.65 -29.61
N LEU A 351 -10.88 -14.29 -29.37
CA LEU A 351 -9.58 -13.61 -29.43
C LEU A 351 -9.30 -13.03 -30.84
N ALA A 352 -9.60 -13.79 -31.89
CA ALA A 352 -9.46 -13.31 -33.26
C ALA A 352 -10.43 -12.14 -33.57
N TYR A 353 -11.66 -12.21 -33.06
CA TYR A 353 -12.66 -11.14 -33.19
C TYR A 353 -12.21 -9.85 -32.52
N VAL A 354 -11.75 -9.93 -31.28
CA VAL A 354 -11.25 -8.79 -30.48
C VAL A 354 -10.04 -8.15 -31.16
N ARG A 355 -9.07 -8.95 -31.64
CA ARG A 355 -7.90 -8.47 -32.36
C ARG A 355 -8.22 -7.84 -33.71
N ALA A 356 -9.20 -8.39 -34.46
CA ALA A 356 -9.68 -7.79 -35.70
C ALA A 356 -10.34 -6.43 -35.46
N GLY A 357 -10.95 -6.22 -34.28
CA GLY A 357 -11.50 -4.95 -33.82
C GLY A 357 -10.45 -3.96 -33.32
N ALA A 358 -9.17 -4.33 -33.30
CA ALA A 358 -8.06 -3.52 -32.75
C ALA A 358 -8.26 -3.12 -31.26
N ALA A 359 -8.87 -3.98 -30.46
CA ALA A 359 -9.03 -3.77 -29.04
C ALA A 359 -7.67 -3.70 -28.31
N ARG A 360 -7.61 -2.94 -27.27
CA ARG A 360 -6.46 -2.92 -26.36
C ARG A 360 -6.47 -4.16 -25.48
N GLU A 361 -5.41 -4.96 -25.55
CA GLU A 361 -5.23 -6.12 -24.69
C GLU A 361 -4.46 -5.68 -23.42
N LEU A 362 -5.06 -5.84 -22.24
CA LEU A 362 -4.43 -5.67 -20.93
C LEU A 362 -4.16 -7.05 -20.36
N GLY A 363 -2.98 -7.60 -20.69
CA GLY A 363 -2.54 -8.90 -20.21
C GLY A 363 -1.95 -8.79 -18.80
N PHE A 364 -2.36 -9.70 -17.91
CA PHE A 364 -1.84 -9.82 -16.55
C PHE A 364 -1.30 -11.23 -16.34
N PRO A 365 -0.27 -11.44 -15.47
CA PRO A 365 0.25 -12.77 -15.15
C PRO A 365 -0.84 -13.69 -14.56
N MET A 366 -0.75 -15.00 -14.79
CA MET A 366 -1.68 -16.00 -14.19
C MET A 366 -1.61 -16.00 -12.66
N ASP A 367 -0.44 -15.79 -12.07
CA ASP A 367 -0.24 -15.63 -10.61
C ASP A 367 -0.52 -14.18 -10.20
N LYS A 368 -1.77 -13.80 -10.15
CA LYS A 368 -2.25 -12.48 -9.72
C LYS A 368 -3.23 -12.60 -8.56
N ASP A 369 -3.16 -11.67 -7.63
CA ASP A 369 -4.03 -11.65 -6.44
C ASP A 369 -5.41 -11.01 -6.70
N ASP A 370 -5.65 -10.45 -7.91
CA ASP A 370 -6.89 -9.80 -8.30
C ASP A 370 -7.63 -10.54 -9.41
N THR A 371 -8.96 -10.47 -9.38
CA THR A 371 -9.82 -10.98 -10.46
C THR A 371 -9.74 -10.05 -11.68
N ASP A 372 -10.03 -10.57 -12.90
CA ASP A 372 -10.06 -9.75 -14.11
C ASP A 372 -11.06 -8.59 -14.02
N LEU A 373 -12.17 -8.80 -13.33
CA LEU A 373 -13.12 -7.73 -13.00
C LEU A 373 -12.46 -6.65 -12.12
N GLY A 374 -11.73 -7.02 -11.07
CA GLY A 374 -11.01 -6.09 -10.21
C GLY A 374 -10.00 -5.25 -10.99
N LEU A 375 -9.25 -5.89 -11.87
CA LEU A 375 -8.28 -5.23 -12.75
C LEU A 375 -8.95 -4.28 -13.76
N ALA A 376 -10.09 -4.70 -14.36
CA ALA A 376 -10.86 -3.86 -15.26
C ALA A 376 -11.41 -2.61 -14.57
N LEU A 377 -11.93 -2.77 -13.34
CA LEU A 377 -12.44 -1.68 -12.52
C LEU A 377 -11.34 -0.69 -12.11
N SER A 378 -10.19 -1.19 -11.66
CA SER A 378 -9.04 -0.36 -11.30
C SER A 378 -8.54 0.42 -12.51
N TRP A 379 -8.40 -0.24 -13.65
CA TRP A 379 -7.97 0.42 -14.88
C TRP A 379 -8.96 1.52 -15.33
N LEU A 380 -10.27 1.26 -15.26
CA LEU A 380 -11.29 2.27 -15.58
C LEU A 380 -11.26 3.45 -14.61
N ALA A 381 -11.06 3.20 -13.30
CA ALA A 381 -10.95 4.26 -12.30
C ALA A 381 -9.78 5.22 -12.61
N ASP A 382 -8.64 4.66 -13.02
CA ASP A 382 -7.43 5.43 -13.32
C ASP A 382 -7.54 6.25 -14.61
N HIS A 383 -8.32 5.78 -15.60
CA HIS A 383 -8.40 6.37 -16.94
C HIS A 383 -9.75 7.06 -17.22
N ALA A 384 -10.68 7.09 -16.26
CA ALA A 384 -12.05 7.59 -16.48
C ALA A 384 -12.11 9.00 -17.06
N VAL A 385 -11.32 9.92 -16.52
CA VAL A 385 -11.27 11.32 -16.95
C VAL A 385 -10.72 11.43 -18.38
N GLU A 386 -9.66 10.70 -18.69
CA GLU A 386 -9.01 10.68 -20.01
C GLU A 386 -9.94 10.10 -21.09
N LEU A 387 -10.69 9.05 -20.74
CA LEU A 387 -11.59 8.33 -21.63
C LEU A 387 -13.00 8.93 -21.70
N GLY A 388 -13.31 9.97 -20.89
CA GLY A 388 -14.64 10.56 -20.80
C GLY A 388 -15.69 9.61 -20.22
N VAL A 389 -15.27 8.65 -19.38
CA VAL A 389 -16.16 7.67 -18.75
C VAL A 389 -16.85 8.31 -17.55
N SER A 390 -18.19 8.30 -17.55
CA SER A 390 -19.00 8.93 -16.50
C SER A 390 -19.53 7.96 -15.45
N GLY A 391 -19.35 6.65 -15.63
CA GLY A 391 -19.81 5.59 -14.74
C GLY A 391 -19.58 4.22 -15.34
N ILE A 392 -20.01 3.18 -14.66
CA ILE A 392 -19.83 1.79 -15.04
C ILE A 392 -21.17 1.07 -15.10
N VAL A 393 -21.44 0.40 -16.21
CA VAL A 393 -22.49 -0.61 -16.35
C VAL A 393 -21.81 -1.96 -16.43
N ALA A 394 -22.04 -2.84 -15.48
CA ALA A 394 -21.45 -4.17 -15.45
C ALA A 394 -22.50 -5.24 -15.71
N THR A 395 -22.18 -6.28 -16.48
CA THR A 395 -23.06 -7.42 -16.75
C THR A 395 -22.26 -8.69 -16.97
N GLY A 396 -22.89 -9.87 -16.80
CA GLY A 396 -22.19 -11.16 -16.90
C GLY A 396 -21.12 -11.34 -15.82
N ILE A 397 -21.30 -10.71 -14.66
CA ILE A 397 -20.36 -10.75 -13.53
C ILE A 397 -20.94 -11.49 -12.33
N THR A 398 -22.22 -11.86 -12.34
CA THR A 398 -22.95 -12.58 -11.29
C THR A 398 -23.43 -13.93 -11.80
N GLY A 399 -23.75 -14.85 -10.88
CA GLY A 399 -24.16 -16.22 -11.18
C GLY A 399 -22.99 -17.23 -11.12
N GLY A 400 -23.31 -18.50 -10.98
CA GLY A 400 -22.34 -19.58 -10.89
C GLY A 400 -21.84 -19.84 -9.46
N ARG A 401 -20.56 -19.66 -9.19
CA ARG A 401 -19.97 -19.93 -7.86
C ARG A 401 -20.26 -18.79 -6.88
N VAL A 402 -20.88 -19.13 -5.74
CA VAL A 402 -21.25 -18.17 -4.68
C VAL A 402 -20.05 -17.41 -4.11
N ASP A 403 -18.90 -18.07 -3.98
CA ASP A 403 -17.66 -17.44 -3.51
C ASP A 403 -17.16 -16.35 -4.48
N HIS A 404 -17.25 -16.58 -5.78
CA HIS A 404 -16.94 -15.58 -6.80
C HIS A 404 -17.93 -14.42 -6.78
N GLU A 405 -19.22 -14.71 -6.64
CA GLU A 405 -20.26 -13.68 -6.59
C GLU A 405 -20.09 -12.76 -5.37
N LEU A 406 -19.81 -13.31 -4.18
CA LEU A 406 -19.48 -12.52 -3.00
C LEU A 406 -18.21 -11.67 -3.21
N GLY A 407 -17.19 -12.22 -3.88
CA GLY A 407 -15.99 -11.49 -4.28
C GLY A 407 -16.30 -10.31 -5.22
N VAL A 408 -17.19 -10.49 -6.19
CA VAL A 408 -17.67 -9.44 -7.09
C VAL A 408 -18.30 -8.28 -6.32
N PHE A 409 -19.23 -8.56 -5.39
CA PHE A 409 -19.82 -7.50 -4.56
C PHE A 409 -18.76 -6.80 -3.71
N GLY A 410 -17.79 -7.53 -3.15
CA GLY A 410 -16.68 -6.96 -2.39
C GLY A 410 -15.80 -6.01 -3.21
N VAL A 411 -15.51 -6.35 -4.48
CA VAL A 411 -14.74 -5.49 -5.37
C VAL A 411 -15.53 -4.23 -5.76
N LEU A 412 -16.82 -4.39 -6.10
CA LEU A 412 -17.68 -3.27 -6.48
C LEU A 412 -17.95 -2.29 -5.33
N ALA A 413 -18.05 -2.79 -4.09
CA ALA A 413 -18.24 -1.96 -2.90
C ALA A 413 -17.06 -1.01 -2.62
N ARG A 414 -15.87 -1.33 -3.15
CA ARG A 414 -14.66 -0.50 -3.04
C ARG A 414 -14.51 0.54 -4.15
N MET A 415 -15.42 0.56 -5.14
CA MET A 415 -15.40 1.54 -6.23
C MET A 415 -15.96 2.89 -5.75
N GLU A 416 -15.07 3.80 -5.37
CA GLU A 416 -15.43 5.11 -4.81
C GLU A 416 -15.33 6.25 -5.84
N THR A 417 -14.79 6.00 -7.04
CA THR A 417 -14.49 7.03 -8.03
C THR A 417 -15.56 7.18 -9.11
N LEU A 418 -16.28 6.11 -9.43
CA LEU A 418 -17.27 6.07 -10.49
C LEU A 418 -18.58 5.45 -9.99
N PRO A 419 -19.75 5.98 -10.39
CA PRO A 419 -21.03 5.32 -10.19
C PRO A 419 -21.05 3.94 -10.86
N VAL A 420 -21.48 2.91 -10.14
CA VAL A 420 -21.57 1.54 -10.65
C VAL A 420 -23.02 1.06 -10.66
N ARG A 421 -23.40 0.44 -11.76
CA ARG A 421 -24.70 -0.25 -11.94
C ARG A 421 -24.47 -1.64 -12.52
N ILE A 422 -25.02 -2.67 -11.89
CA ILE A 422 -25.01 -4.03 -12.43
C ILE A 422 -26.34 -4.29 -13.12
N GLU A 423 -26.29 -4.80 -14.33
CA GLU A 423 -27.45 -5.19 -15.11
C GLU A 423 -27.51 -6.71 -15.25
N THR A 424 -28.58 -7.31 -14.77
CA THR A 424 -28.90 -8.72 -14.98
C THR A 424 -30.24 -8.85 -15.71
N PRO A 425 -30.56 -10.01 -16.30
CA PRO A 425 -31.90 -10.24 -16.86
C PRO A 425 -33.04 -10.06 -15.84
N ALA A 426 -32.79 -10.38 -14.56
CA ALA A 426 -33.79 -10.33 -13.50
C ALA A 426 -33.85 -8.98 -12.75
N SER A 427 -32.73 -8.28 -12.60
CA SER A 427 -32.62 -7.11 -11.73
C SER A 427 -31.64 -6.06 -12.28
N THR A 428 -31.78 -4.84 -11.75
CA THR A 428 -30.75 -3.79 -11.80
C THR A 428 -30.26 -3.54 -10.38
N VAL A 429 -28.93 -3.53 -10.18
CA VAL A 429 -28.32 -3.26 -8.88
C VAL A 429 -27.52 -1.96 -8.96
N TYR A 430 -27.88 -0.99 -8.14
CA TYR A 430 -27.13 0.26 -8.00
C TYR A 430 -26.19 0.15 -6.79
N VAL A 431 -24.93 0.48 -6.98
CA VAL A 431 -23.97 0.62 -5.88
C VAL A 431 -23.97 2.08 -5.46
N LEU A 432 -24.50 2.36 -4.28
CA LEU A 432 -24.57 3.71 -3.73
C LEU A 432 -23.55 3.88 -2.60
N SER A 433 -22.82 4.99 -2.64
CA SER A 433 -21.87 5.38 -1.61
C SER A 433 -21.96 6.88 -1.37
N CYS A 434 -21.84 7.31 -0.14
CA CYS A 434 -21.83 8.73 0.20
C CYS A 434 -20.69 9.53 -0.47
N GLN A 435 -19.69 8.86 -1.02
CA GLN A 435 -18.53 9.49 -1.68
C GLN A 435 -18.72 9.68 -3.18
N SER A 436 -19.24 8.68 -3.90
CA SER A 436 -19.28 8.69 -5.37
C SER A 436 -20.66 8.82 -5.98
N ASN A 437 -21.65 8.17 -5.39
CA ASN A 437 -23.03 8.12 -5.89
C ASN A 437 -24.01 8.00 -4.72
N PRO A 438 -24.37 9.13 -4.05
CA PRO A 438 -25.10 9.06 -2.78
C PRO A 438 -26.57 8.72 -2.93
N CYS A 439 -27.18 8.81 -4.11
CA CYS A 439 -28.61 8.56 -4.25
C CYS A 439 -29.01 7.98 -5.60
N VAL A 440 -30.13 7.26 -5.59
CA VAL A 440 -30.85 6.86 -6.80
C VAL A 440 -32.30 7.33 -6.71
N LYS A 441 -32.81 7.90 -7.82
CA LYS A 441 -34.19 8.35 -7.94
C LYS A 441 -34.91 7.50 -8.99
N PHE A 442 -36.10 7.02 -8.63
CA PHE A 442 -36.89 6.11 -9.46
C PHE A 442 -37.94 6.87 -10.28
N CYS A 443 -38.15 6.42 -11.50
CA CYS A 443 -39.12 7.01 -12.43
C CYS A 443 -40.44 6.24 -12.46
N ALA A 444 -41.42 6.73 -13.22
CA ALA A 444 -42.74 6.15 -13.31
C ALA A 444 -42.75 4.67 -13.71
N GLN A 445 -41.79 4.23 -14.54
CA GLN A 445 -41.69 2.82 -14.97
C GLN A 445 -41.24 1.87 -13.84
N ASP A 446 -40.65 2.40 -12.79
CA ASP A 446 -40.15 1.60 -11.65
C ASP A 446 -41.23 1.39 -10.58
N VAL A 447 -42.34 2.14 -10.64
CA VAL A 447 -43.44 2.03 -9.68
C VAL A 447 -44.05 0.63 -9.73
N GLY A 448 -44.21 0.01 -8.56
CA GLY A 448 -44.70 -1.35 -8.36
C GLY A 448 -43.62 -2.43 -8.42
N ARG A 449 -42.35 -2.07 -8.62
CA ARG A 449 -41.24 -3.04 -8.53
C ARG A 449 -40.80 -3.27 -7.10
N THR A 450 -40.32 -4.48 -6.84
CA THR A 450 -39.66 -4.81 -5.57
C THR A 450 -38.28 -4.19 -5.55
N LEU A 451 -37.91 -3.65 -4.37
CA LEU A 451 -36.62 -3.08 -4.09
C LEU A 451 -36.07 -3.67 -2.79
N SER A 452 -34.78 -3.99 -2.78
CA SER A 452 -34.07 -4.39 -1.56
C SER A 452 -32.80 -3.56 -1.43
N VAL A 453 -32.46 -3.17 -0.20
CA VAL A 453 -31.24 -2.45 0.13
C VAL A 453 -30.41 -3.27 1.09
N VAL A 454 -29.15 -3.52 0.73
CA VAL A 454 -28.20 -4.33 1.51
C VAL A 454 -26.95 -3.54 1.77
N ALA A 455 -26.57 -3.40 3.05
CA ALA A 455 -25.30 -2.75 3.44
C ALA A 455 -24.12 -3.73 3.31
N LEU A 456 -23.09 -3.37 2.54
CA LEU A 456 -21.83 -4.11 2.34
C LEU A 456 -20.68 -3.12 2.06
N PRO A 457 -19.48 -3.35 2.58
CA PRO A 457 -19.03 -4.44 3.48
C PRO A 457 -19.21 -4.11 4.96
N ALA A 458 -19.70 -2.93 5.28
CA ALA A 458 -19.87 -2.41 6.65
C ALA A 458 -21.27 -1.82 6.84
N PRO A 459 -21.68 -1.54 8.08
CA PRO A 459 -22.94 -0.84 8.33
C PRO A 459 -23.03 0.48 7.56
N ALA A 460 -24.23 0.82 7.11
CA ALA A 460 -24.50 2.03 6.35
C ALA A 460 -25.69 2.80 6.96
N CYS A 461 -25.70 4.13 6.80
CA CYS A 461 -26.81 4.99 7.18
C CYS A 461 -27.50 5.52 5.93
N LEU A 462 -28.81 5.38 5.81
CA LEU A 462 -29.57 5.77 4.64
C LEU A 462 -31.00 6.21 4.95
N SER A 463 -31.61 6.87 3.98
CA SER A 463 -33.04 7.20 3.97
C SER A 463 -33.71 6.66 2.71
N GLU A 464 -34.96 6.18 2.86
CA GLU A 464 -35.82 5.77 1.76
C GLU A 464 -37.09 6.61 1.79
N SER A 465 -37.47 7.17 0.66
CA SER A 465 -38.71 7.94 0.54
C SER A 465 -39.48 7.54 -0.71
N GLY A 466 -40.81 7.55 -0.61
CA GLY A 466 -41.68 7.14 -1.71
C GLY A 466 -41.80 5.62 -1.88
N MET A 467 -41.39 4.88 -0.89
CA MET A 467 -41.51 3.43 -0.79
C MET A 467 -42.72 3.06 0.05
N ARG A 468 -43.10 1.77 0.04
CA ARG A 468 -44.14 1.26 0.94
C ARG A 468 -43.77 1.40 2.41
N TRP A 469 -42.52 1.13 2.73
CA TRP A 469 -41.94 1.33 4.06
C TRP A 469 -40.74 2.30 3.92
N ASN A 470 -40.98 3.55 4.32
CA ASN A 470 -39.91 4.58 4.27
C ASN A 470 -38.99 4.43 5.47
N LEU A 471 -37.72 4.74 5.26
CA LEU A 471 -36.67 4.82 6.28
C LEU A 471 -36.20 6.27 6.40
N ASP A 472 -35.84 6.70 7.60
CA ASP A 472 -35.27 8.02 7.85
C ASP A 472 -34.00 7.88 8.69
N HIS A 473 -32.85 8.18 8.10
CA HIS A 473 -31.51 8.05 8.72
C HIS A 473 -31.34 6.70 9.45
N ALA A 474 -31.87 5.62 8.86
CA ALA A 474 -31.80 4.29 9.44
C ALA A 474 -30.40 3.70 9.25
N THR A 475 -29.90 3.04 10.30
CA THR A 475 -28.65 2.27 10.21
C THR A 475 -28.97 0.84 9.84
N LEU A 476 -28.49 0.38 8.69
CA LEU A 476 -28.47 -1.02 8.29
C LEU A 476 -27.13 -1.63 8.70
N ASN A 477 -27.18 -2.75 9.44
CA ASN A 477 -25.98 -3.55 9.66
C ASN A 477 -25.66 -4.35 8.40
N THR A 478 -24.45 -4.90 8.34
CA THR A 478 -24.02 -5.73 7.22
C THR A 478 -24.92 -6.96 7.09
N LEU A 479 -25.51 -7.15 5.91
CA LEU A 479 -26.45 -8.23 5.59
C LEU A 479 -27.69 -8.28 6.52
N ASP A 480 -28.14 -7.12 7.00
CA ASP A 480 -29.39 -6.99 7.78
C ASP A 480 -30.61 -7.29 6.89
N ASP A 481 -31.70 -7.76 7.48
CA ASP A 481 -32.99 -7.97 6.81
C ASP A 481 -33.84 -6.70 6.72
N LEU A 482 -33.50 -5.66 7.46
CA LEU A 482 -34.09 -4.33 7.34
C LEU A 482 -33.81 -3.77 5.93
N GLY A 483 -34.86 -3.36 5.21
CA GLY A 483 -34.74 -2.85 3.83
C GLY A 483 -34.90 -3.92 2.73
N ILE A 484 -35.17 -5.19 3.08
CA ILE A 484 -35.45 -6.26 2.14
C ILE A 484 -36.91 -6.27 1.69
N SER A 485 -37.14 -6.48 0.37
CA SER A 485 -38.48 -6.65 -0.25
C SER A 485 -39.41 -5.46 -0.06
N ASN A 486 -38.90 -4.24 -0.04
CA ASN A 486 -39.69 -3.01 -0.12
C ASN A 486 -40.32 -2.85 -1.53
N VAL A 487 -41.26 -1.92 -1.70
CA VAL A 487 -41.93 -1.65 -2.97
C VAL A 487 -41.88 -0.16 -3.30
N ILE A 488 -41.52 0.17 -4.52
CA ILE A 488 -41.56 1.54 -5.03
C ILE A 488 -43.01 1.93 -5.27
N GLU A 489 -43.59 2.87 -4.47
CA GLU A 489 -45.00 3.21 -4.54
C GLU A 489 -45.33 4.42 -5.41
N LYS A 490 -44.38 5.31 -5.63
CA LYS A 490 -44.62 6.52 -6.45
C LYS A 490 -43.42 6.93 -7.26
N GLU A 491 -43.67 7.62 -8.34
CA GLU A 491 -42.66 8.32 -9.12
C GLU A 491 -41.88 9.31 -8.26
N GLY A 492 -40.59 9.39 -8.46
CA GLY A 492 -39.69 10.25 -7.68
C GLY A 492 -39.31 9.67 -6.32
N ALA A 493 -39.62 8.39 -6.05
CA ALA A 493 -39.06 7.68 -4.91
C ALA A 493 -37.53 7.71 -4.91
N VAL A 494 -36.92 7.78 -3.74
CA VAL A 494 -35.45 7.96 -3.59
C VAL A 494 -34.91 7.03 -2.51
N VAL A 495 -33.74 6.47 -2.77
CA VAL A 495 -32.83 5.92 -1.76
C VAL A 495 -31.62 6.85 -1.69
N GLU A 496 -31.28 7.33 -0.50
CA GLU A 496 -30.16 8.25 -0.25
C GLU A 496 -29.27 7.71 0.86
N VAL A 497 -27.95 7.64 0.60
CA VAL A 497 -26.94 7.11 1.52
C VAL A 497 -26.20 8.27 2.19
N HIS A 498 -26.24 8.31 3.52
CA HIS A 498 -25.60 9.33 4.34
C HIS A 498 -24.21 8.87 4.84
N ALA A 499 -24.01 7.56 5.04
CA ALA A 499 -22.73 6.97 5.41
C ALA A 499 -22.63 5.52 4.93
N GLY A 500 -21.42 5.09 4.57
CA GLY A 500 -21.13 3.73 4.10
C GLY A 500 -21.52 3.48 2.65
N THR A 501 -21.67 2.19 2.29
CA THR A 501 -21.99 1.72 0.94
C THR A 501 -23.14 0.73 1.00
N VAL A 502 -24.08 0.84 0.07
CA VAL A 502 -25.22 -0.07 -0.06
C VAL A 502 -25.40 -0.53 -1.51
N PHE A 503 -25.96 -1.72 -1.65
CA PHE A 503 -26.43 -2.27 -2.90
C PHE A 503 -27.96 -2.17 -2.94
N VAL A 504 -28.47 -1.37 -3.88
CA VAL A 504 -29.93 -1.20 -4.10
C VAL A 504 -30.33 -2.09 -5.26
N ILE A 505 -31.01 -3.19 -4.95
CA ILE A 505 -31.42 -4.23 -5.89
C ILE A 505 -32.86 -3.97 -6.28
N VAL A 506 -33.12 -3.72 -7.57
CA VAL A 506 -34.46 -3.48 -8.10
C VAL A 506 -34.83 -4.60 -9.08
N GLU A 507 -35.87 -5.35 -8.77
CA GLU A 507 -36.35 -6.41 -9.66
C GLU A 507 -37.03 -5.85 -10.89
N ARG A 508 -36.83 -6.51 -12.05
CA ARG A 508 -37.45 -6.07 -13.32
C ARG A 508 -38.93 -6.44 -13.43
N GLU A 509 -39.34 -7.52 -12.77
CA GLU A 509 -40.73 -7.92 -12.72
C GLU A 509 -41.51 -7.06 -11.72
N ARG A 510 -42.74 -6.73 -12.06
CA ARG A 510 -43.65 -6.04 -11.14
C ARG A 510 -44.41 -7.07 -10.30
N ILE A 511 -44.61 -6.77 -9.03
CA ILE A 511 -45.54 -7.57 -8.21
C ILE A 511 -46.96 -7.42 -8.78
N HIS A 512 -47.52 -8.49 -9.34
CA HIS A 512 -48.94 -8.55 -9.61
C HIS A 512 -49.68 -8.55 -8.28
N LYS A 513 -50.67 -7.63 -8.11
CA LYS A 513 -51.45 -7.44 -6.87
C LYS A 513 -52.16 -8.69 -6.34
N GLU A 514 -52.14 -9.80 -7.07
CA GLU A 514 -52.85 -11.04 -6.75
C GLU A 514 -52.00 -12.08 -5.97
N SER A 515 -50.74 -11.81 -5.70
CA SER A 515 -49.85 -12.79 -5.04
C SER A 515 -49.63 -12.56 -3.53
N ILE A 516 -50.43 -11.71 -2.89
CA ILE A 516 -50.37 -11.46 -1.45
C ILE A 516 -51.73 -11.75 -0.85
N LEU A 517 -52.04 -13.03 -0.66
CA LEU A 517 -53.03 -13.55 0.30
C LEU A 517 -52.41 -14.73 1.05
#